data_dee125fd6a0dfc64e2b646a3a6ece27b
#
_entry.id   dee125fd6a0dfc64e2b646a3a6ece27b
#
_cell.length_a   1.000
_cell.length_b   1.000
_cell.length_c   1.000
_cell.angle_alpha   90.00
_cell.angle_beta   90.00
_cell.angle_gamma   90.00
#
_symmetry.space_group_name_H-M   'P 1'
#
loop_
_entity.id
_entity.type
_entity.pdbx_description
1 polymer ?
#
loop_
_entity_poly.entity_id
_entity_poly.type
_entity_poly.pdbx_seq_one_letter_code
_entity_poly.pdbx_strand_id
1 'polypeptide(L)'
;WYTVLSAVKAAHPDMIPFATRTEWMNQLFCPGFDNYWDYYVEDGVVKNGLVEDGHFAYLKEMAKWYKEGLIDPDYLTHSKAGDVRKLMAAGQVFCINDASNGGTSNVIPPLLEAGIIKDESDIVTTVPVQAVKGTPAKFSKMNSVYDASGSSVAISTQCKNIDAAVWLLDWFYSEEGSLISNFGTEGVSYTMVDGIPTYTDMILNNPNGLSSAQAQAIYCRPSNGAVVSSQYVGQQLAVYSAQKEGATKWTVTNFGNYMFPAGAAIAADAAEDFATITNNVKTYREEMEAKWITGKEELTEEAWNAYKAQMEAYGLSRAIGYKQAAYDAFMAN
;
A
#
# COMPACT_ATOMS: atom_id res chain seq x y z
N TRP A 1 -3.35 4.63 -19.14
CA TRP A 1 -4.50 4.66 -18.26
C TRP A 1 -5.63 5.50 -18.86
N TYR A 2 -5.43 6.77 -19.12
CA TYR A 2 -6.47 7.67 -19.65
C TYR A 2 -7.19 7.10 -20.87
N THR A 3 -6.44 6.61 -21.86
CA THR A 3 -7.01 6.03 -23.08
C THR A 3 -7.91 4.82 -22.77
N VAL A 4 -7.47 3.94 -21.88
CA VAL A 4 -8.23 2.71 -21.50
C VAL A 4 -9.48 3.09 -20.73
N LEU A 5 -9.36 3.91 -19.69
CA LEU A 5 -10.51 4.31 -18.88
C LEU A 5 -11.56 5.09 -19.69
N SER A 6 -11.11 5.97 -20.60
CA SER A 6 -12.01 6.70 -21.52
C SER A 6 -12.72 5.76 -22.49
N ALA A 7 -12.01 4.74 -23.01
CA ALA A 7 -12.63 3.73 -23.88
C ALA A 7 -13.68 2.89 -23.13
N VAL A 8 -13.39 2.51 -21.89
CA VAL A 8 -14.36 1.82 -21.01
C VAL A 8 -15.59 2.68 -20.78
N LYS A 9 -15.40 3.96 -20.43
CA LYS A 9 -16.54 4.88 -20.21
C LYS A 9 -17.40 5.06 -21.46
N ALA A 10 -16.78 5.12 -22.62
CA ALA A 10 -17.49 5.25 -23.90
C ALA A 10 -18.26 3.96 -24.27
N ALA A 11 -17.67 2.79 -24.03
CA ALA A 11 -18.30 1.51 -24.36
C ALA A 11 -19.36 1.07 -23.32
N HIS A 12 -19.17 1.46 -22.06
CA HIS A 12 -19.99 1.08 -20.92
C HIS A 12 -20.30 2.31 -20.05
N PRO A 13 -21.24 3.19 -20.48
CA PRO A 13 -21.50 4.47 -19.79
C PRO A 13 -21.93 4.35 -18.33
N ASP A 14 -22.57 3.23 -17.97
CA ASP A 14 -23.06 2.96 -16.61
C ASP A 14 -21.99 2.31 -15.70
N MET A 15 -20.86 1.88 -16.29
CA MET A 15 -19.75 1.29 -15.53
C MET A 15 -18.84 2.39 -15.00
N ILE A 16 -18.37 2.23 -13.77
CA ILE A 16 -17.32 3.05 -13.17
C ILE A 16 -15.98 2.57 -13.75
N PRO A 17 -15.22 3.40 -14.49
CA PRO A 17 -13.95 2.96 -15.06
C PRO A 17 -12.90 2.61 -14.01
N PHE A 18 -12.79 3.43 -12.94
CA PHE A 18 -11.80 3.23 -11.88
C PHE A 18 -12.35 3.60 -10.50
N ALA A 19 -12.19 2.69 -9.54
CA ALA A 19 -12.46 2.97 -8.13
C ALA A 19 -11.25 2.62 -7.25
N THR A 20 -11.06 3.38 -6.18
CA THR A 20 -9.97 3.18 -5.22
C THR A 20 -10.41 3.65 -3.84
N ARG A 21 -9.69 3.20 -2.81
CA ARG A 21 -9.78 3.83 -1.49
C ARG A 21 -9.19 5.23 -1.55
N THR A 22 -9.79 6.16 -0.83
CA THR A 22 -9.37 7.56 -0.81
C THR A 22 -7.85 7.72 -0.60
N GLU A 23 -7.30 7.06 0.41
CA GLU A 23 -5.87 7.13 0.74
C GLU A 23 -4.93 6.46 -0.28
N TRP A 24 -5.44 5.63 -1.20
CA TRP A 24 -4.64 4.84 -2.12
C TRP A 24 -4.52 5.43 -3.53
N MET A 25 -5.27 6.48 -3.83
CA MET A 25 -5.20 7.13 -5.14
C MET A 25 -3.80 7.67 -5.43
N ASN A 26 -3.21 8.38 -4.46
CA ASN A 26 -1.86 8.93 -4.58
C ASN A 26 -0.83 7.83 -4.82
N GLN A 27 -0.96 6.70 -4.13
CA GLN A 27 -0.02 5.57 -4.21
C GLN A 27 0.05 4.94 -5.61
N LEU A 28 -1.04 5.00 -6.37
CA LEU A 28 -1.08 4.44 -7.72
C LEU A 28 -0.58 5.41 -8.78
N PHE A 29 -1.05 6.67 -8.75
CA PHE A 29 -0.87 7.57 -9.89
C PHE A 29 0.20 8.65 -9.71
N CYS A 30 0.53 9.09 -8.47
CA CYS A 30 1.64 10.03 -8.26
C CYS A 30 2.95 9.60 -8.92
N PRO A 31 3.35 8.31 -8.88
CA PRO A 31 4.57 7.84 -9.53
C PRO A 31 4.64 8.13 -11.03
N GLY A 32 3.49 8.20 -11.71
CA GLY A 32 3.40 8.55 -13.13
C GLY A 32 3.78 10.00 -13.44
N PHE A 33 3.92 10.84 -12.43
CA PHE A 33 4.34 12.25 -12.53
C PHE A 33 5.72 12.47 -11.91
N ASP A 34 6.50 11.41 -11.77
CA ASP A 34 7.81 11.41 -11.09
C ASP A 34 7.75 12.01 -9.69
N ASN A 35 6.67 11.72 -8.96
CA ASN A 35 6.37 12.27 -7.64
C ASN A 35 6.06 11.20 -6.61
N TYR A 36 6.44 11.47 -5.36
CA TYR A 36 6.10 10.65 -4.20
C TYR A 36 5.21 11.44 -3.23
N TRP A 37 4.19 10.80 -2.71
CA TRP A 37 3.16 11.46 -1.85
C TRP A 37 3.55 11.59 -0.37
N ASP A 38 4.84 11.36 -0.03
CA ASP A 38 5.36 11.39 1.33
C ASP A 38 6.86 11.76 1.31
N TYR A 39 7.58 11.49 2.40
CA TYR A 39 9.01 11.69 2.49
C TYR A 39 9.77 10.63 1.70
N TYR A 40 10.80 11.06 1.00
CA TYR A 40 11.73 10.21 0.27
C TYR A 40 13.15 10.78 0.35
N VAL A 41 14.13 10.00 -0.05
CA VAL A 41 15.54 10.41 -0.08
C VAL A 41 16.04 10.41 -1.52
N GLU A 42 16.71 11.45 -1.92
CA GLU A 42 17.40 11.54 -3.22
C GLU A 42 18.78 12.17 -3.02
N ASP A 43 19.81 11.46 -3.43
CA ASP A 43 21.22 11.88 -3.27
C ASP A 43 21.58 12.28 -1.82
N GLY A 44 21.05 11.55 -0.85
CA GLY A 44 21.28 11.81 0.58
C GLY A 44 20.44 12.94 1.17
N VAL A 45 19.58 13.58 0.38
CA VAL A 45 18.71 14.67 0.80
C VAL A 45 17.28 14.17 0.99
N VAL A 46 16.73 14.42 2.18
CA VAL A 46 15.31 14.12 2.45
C VAL A 46 14.43 15.19 1.82
N LYS A 47 13.45 14.74 1.06
CA LYS A 47 12.45 15.57 0.38
C LYS A 47 11.04 15.15 0.78
N ASN A 48 10.06 15.98 0.44
CA ASN A 48 8.65 15.66 0.58
C ASN A 48 7.91 16.05 -0.71
N GLY A 49 7.32 15.08 -1.38
CA GLY A 49 6.73 15.29 -2.70
C GLY A 49 5.43 16.09 -2.70
N LEU A 50 4.80 16.32 -1.56
CA LEU A 50 3.48 17.01 -1.47
C LEU A 50 3.49 18.45 -1.97
N VAL A 51 4.66 19.10 -2.07
CA VAL A 51 4.80 20.49 -2.52
C VAL A 51 5.58 20.64 -3.83
N GLU A 52 5.86 19.52 -4.49
CA GLU A 52 6.61 19.46 -5.76
C GLU A 52 5.69 19.63 -6.98
N ASP A 53 6.27 20.06 -8.10
CA ASP A 53 5.52 20.29 -9.35
C ASP A 53 4.88 19.00 -9.88
N GLY A 54 5.49 17.84 -9.63
CA GLY A 54 4.92 16.53 -9.96
C GLY A 54 3.58 16.29 -9.25
N HIS A 55 3.44 16.73 -7.99
CA HIS A 55 2.19 16.60 -7.25
C HIS A 55 1.09 17.51 -7.82
N PHE A 56 1.44 18.73 -8.17
CA PHE A 56 0.53 19.65 -8.85
C PHE A 56 0.01 19.08 -10.18
N ALA A 57 0.92 18.55 -11.00
CA ALA A 57 0.56 17.93 -12.28
C ALA A 57 -0.35 16.70 -12.08
N TYR A 58 -0.04 15.86 -11.08
CA TYR A 58 -0.87 14.72 -10.70
C TYR A 58 -2.30 15.15 -10.32
N LEU A 59 -2.43 16.13 -9.44
CA LEU A 59 -3.73 16.60 -8.98
C LEU A 59 -4.57 17.19 -10.13
N LYS A 60 -3.96 17.94 -11.05
CA LYS A 60 -4.64 18.45 -12.27
C LYS A 60 -5.18 17.32 -13.14
N GLU A 61 -4.42 16.27 -13.33
CA GLU A 61 -4.87 15.14 -14.14
C GLU A 61 -5.99 14.35 -13.41
N MET A 62 -5.90 14.15 -12.10
CA MET A 62 -6.95 13.48 -11.33
C MET A 62 -8.25 14.30 -11.31
N ALA A 63 -8.19 15.61 -11.19
CA ALA A 63 -9.33 16.49 -11.28
C ALA A 63 -10.03 16.41 -12.67
N LYS A 64 -9.22 16.34 -13.74
CA LYS A 64 -9.73 16.11 -15.09
C LYS A 64 -10.43 14.74 -15.19
N TRP A 65 -9.80 13.66 -14.72
CA TRP A 65 -10.39 12.33 -14.78
C TRP A 65 -11.68 12.22 -13.96
N TYR A 66 -11.73 12.84 -12.80
CA TYR A 66 -12.94 12.90 -11.99
C TYR A 66 -14.08 13.64 -12.72
N LYS A 67 -13.79 14.82 -13.30
CA LYS A 67 -14.72 15.61 -14.08
C LYS A 67 -15.26 14.85 -15.30
N GLU A 68 -14.44 14.03 -15.94
CA GLU A 68 -14.80 13.20 -17.10
C GLU A 68 -15.51 11.89 -16.69
N GLY A 69 -15.71 11.65 -15.39
CA GLY A 69 -16.38 10.45 -14.87
C GLY A 69 -15.56 9.16 -15.04
N LEU A 70 -14.22 9.28 -15.08
CA LEU A 70 -13.31 8.15 -15.16
C LEU A 70 -12.97 7.60 -13.77
N ILE A 71 -13.12 8.39 -12.72
CA ILE A 71 -12.97 8.03 -11.31
C ILE A 71 -14.36 7.92 -10.68
N ASP A 72 -14.53 6.96 -9.80
CA ASP A 72 -15.76 6.78 -9.01
C ASP A 72 -16.16 8.11 -8.34
N PRO A 73 -17.39 8.60 -8.58
CA PRO A 73 -17.85 9.84 -7.97
C PRO A 73 -17.90 9.78 -6.44
N ASP A 74 -18.04 8.59 -5.87
CA ASP A 74 -18.13 8.35 -4.43
C ASP A 74 -16.79 7.96 -3.79
N TYR A 75 -15.66 8.10 -4.50
CA TYR A 75 -14.35 7.62 -4.03
C TYR A 75 -13.96 8.14 -2.65
N LEU A 76 -14.39 9.35 -2.27
CA LEU A 76 -14.12 9.92 -0.94
C LEU A 76 -14.82 9.17 0.21
N THR A 77 -15.80 8.32 -0.10
CA THR A 77 -16.50 7.51 0.91
C THR A 77 -15.86 6.15 1.13
N HIS A 78 -14.94 5.73 0.26
CA HIS A 78 -14.30 4.43 0.33
C HIS A 78 -13.12 4.45 1.29
N SER A 79 -13.39 4.17 2.56
CA SER A 79 -12.36 4.12 3.61
C SER A 79 -11.73 2.73 3.81
N LYS A 80 -12.38 1.69 3.28
CA LYS A 80 -11.96 0.29 3.45
C LYS A 80 -11.84 -0.44 2.11
N ALA A 81 -10.92 -1.40 2.04
CA ALA A 81 -10.76 -2.26 0.86
C ALA A 81 -12.08 -2.97 0.47
N GLY A 82 -12.89 -3.37 1.46
CA GLY A 82 -14.19 -4.01 1.22
C GLY A 82 -15.19 -3.15 0.42
N ASP A 83 -15.06 -1.82 0.46
CA ASP A 83 -15.99 -0.93 -0.25
C ASP A 83 -15.78 -1.07 -1.77
N VAL A 84 -14.55 -0.91 -2.26
CA VAL A 84 -14.23 -1.06 -3.69
C VAL A 84 -14.33 -2.51 -4.18
N ARG A 85 -14.02 -3.50 -3.32
CA ARG A 85 -14.17 -4.92 -3.65
C ARG A 85 -15.60 -5.31 -3.93
N LYS A 86 -16.58 -4.77 -3.19
CA LYS A 86 -18.01 -4.98 -3.44
C LYS A 86 -18.43 -4.47 -4.80
N LEU A 87 -17.97 -3.28 -5.20
CA LEU A 87 -18.25 -2.73 -6.53
C LEU A 87 -17.67 -3.63 -7.64
N MET A 88 -16.45 -4.08 -7.46
CA MET A 88 -15.79 -4.99 -8.41
C MET A 88 -16.54 -6.34 -8.49
N ALA A 89 -16.82 -6.97 -7.35
CA ALA A 89 -17.53 -8.25 -7.28
C ALA A 89 -18.96 -8.18 -7.86
N ALA A 90 -19.58 -7.02 -7.85
CA ALA A 90 -20.89 -6.77 -8.48
C ALA A 90 -20.80 -6.41 -9.98
N GLY A 91 -19.59 -6.37 -10.57
CA GLY A 91 -19.40 -5.96 -11.96
C GLY A 91 -19.69 -4.49 -12.26
N GLN A 92 -19.71 -3.66 -11.23
CA GLN A 92 -20.04 -2.22 -11.37
C GLN A 92 -18.82 -1.36 -11.72
N VAL A 93 -17.62 -1.88 -11.51
CA VAL A 93 -16.36 -1.16 -11.77
C VAL A 93 -15.44 -2.01 -12.64
N PHE A 94 -14.73 -1.34 -13.57
CA PHE A 94 -13.80 -2.00 -14.48
C PHE A 94 -12.44 -2.28 -13.81
N CYS A 95 -11.91 -1.33 -13.05
CA CYS A 95 -10.60 -1.44 -12.43
C CYS A 95 -10.59 -0.88 -11.00
N ILE A 96 -9.92 -1.58 -10.11
CA ILE A 96 -9.69 -1.13 -8.72
C ILE A 96 -8.21 -1.12 -8.38
N ASN A 97 -7.83 -0.26 -7.42
CA ASN A 97 -6.53 -0.35 -6.75
C ASN A 97 -6.70 -1.10 -5.43
N ASP A 98 -6.05 -2.26 -5.31
CA ASP A 98 -6.11 -3.08 -4.11
C ASP A 98 -4.82 -3.91 -3.93
N ALA A 99 -4.64 -4.51 -2.75
CA ALA A 99 -3.55 -5.45 -2.50
C ALA A 99 -3.74 -6.71 -3.35
N SER A 100 -2.70 -7.13 -4.07
CA SER A 100 -2.80 -8.23 -5.05
C SER A 100 -3.38 -9.52 -4.45
N ASN A 101 -2.90 -9.97 -3.30
CA ASN A 101 -3.39 -11.21 -2.69
C ASN A 101 -4.82 -11.06 -2.15
N GLY A 102 -5.05 -10.07 -1.28
CA GLY A 102 -6.36 -9.86 -0.67
C GLY A 102 -7.42 -9.36 -1.65
N GLY A 103 -7.03 -8.52 -2.63
CA GLY A 103 -7.92 -8.02 -3.67
C GLY A 103 -8.45 -9.14 -4.54
N THR A 104 -7.56 -9.84 -5.24
CA THR A 104 -7.93 -10.89 -6.19
C THR A 104 -8.68 -12.04 -5.54
N SER A 105 -8.24 -12.51 -4.36
CA SER A 105 -8.93 -13.59 -3.62
C SER A 105 -10.36 -13.24 -3.20
N ASN A 106 -10.68 -11.96 -3.05
CA ASN A 106 -12.01 -11.51 -2.66
C ASN A 106 -12.90 -11.11 -3.84
N VAL A 107 -12.35 -10.87 -5.02
CA VAL A 107 -13.15 -10.44 -6.18
C VAL A 107 -13.31 -11.54 -7.24
N ILE A 108 -12.33 -12.39 -7.46
CA ILE A 108 -12.39 -13.42 -8.51
C ILE A 108 -13.53 -14.44 -8.28
N PRO A 109 -13.66 -15.06 -7.07
CA PRO A 109 -14.72 -16.05 -6.87
C PRO A 109 -16.14 -15.51 -7.11
N PRO A 110 -16.57 -14.37 -6.54
CA PRO A 110 -17.90 -13.86 -6.81
C PRO A 110 -18.13 -13.41 -8.26
N LEU A 111 -17.10 -12.96 -8.98
CA LEU A 111 -17.20 -12.63 -10.40
C LEU A 111 -17.43 -13.88 -11.26
N LEU A 112 -16.75 -14.98 -10.95
CA LEU A 112 -16.97 -16.29 -11.60
C LEU A 112 -18.36 -16.83 -11.29
N GLU A 113 -18.78 -16.83 -10.04
CA GLU A 113 -20.09 -17.29 -9.59
C GLU A 113 -21.24 -16.52 -10.27
N ALA A 114 -21.08 -15.21 -10.41
CA ALA A 114 -22.05 -14.35 -11.10
C ALA A 114 -21.97 -14.44 -12.63
N GLY A 115 -20.99 -15.15 -13.20
CA GLY A 115 -20.76 -15.26 -14.64
C GLY A 115 -20.32 -13.94 -15.30
N ILE A 116 -19.83 -12.98 -14.51
CA ILE A 116 -19.30 -11.69 -15.00
C ILE A 116 -17.98 -11.91 -15.73
N ILE A 117 -17.13 -12.78 -15.22
CA ILE A 117 -15.95 -13.31 -15.90
C ILE A 117 -16.14 -14.80 -16.17
N LYS A 118 -15.44 -15.30 -17.18
CA LYS A 118 -15.52 -16.72 -17.60
C LYS A 118 -14.42 -17.55 -16.98
N ASP A 119 -13.27 -16.93 -16.79
CA ASP A 119 -12.06 -17.57 -16.27
C ASP A 119 -11.29 -16.57 -15.38
N GLU A 120 -10.46 -17.07 -14.48
CA GLU A 120 -9.65 -16.22 -13.59
C GLU A 120 -8.67 -15.31 -14.34
N SER A 121 -8.27 -15.73 -15.55
CA SER A 121 -7.37 -14.96 -16.42
C SER A 121 -8.03 -13.73 -17.06
N ASP A 122 -9.34 -13.58 -16.95
CA ASP A 122 -10.04 -12.34 -17.31
C ASP A 122 -9.66 -11.18 -16.35
N ILE A 123 -9.11 -11.51 -15.17
CA ILE A 123 -8.56 -10.52 -14.22
C ILE A 123 -7.05 -10.45 -14.37
N VAL A 124 -6.55 -9.26 -14.66
CA VAL A 124 -5.11 -9.01 -14.85
C VAL A 124 -4.62 -7.94 -13.88
N THR A 125 -3.35 -8.01 -13.53
CA THR A 125 -2.67 -6.97 -12.76
C THR A 125 -1.79 -6.12 -13.66
N THR A 126 -1.73 -4.81 -13.38
CA THR A 126 -0.89 -3.86 -14.11
C THR A 126 0.48 -3.76 -13.45
N VAL A 127 1.44 -3.17 -14.17
CA VAL A 127 2.72 -2.70 -13.61
C VAL A 127 2.52 -1.41 -12.81
N PRO A 128 3.44 -1.03 -11.90
CA PRO A 128 3.49 0.31 -11.34
C PRO A 128 3.46 1.36 -12.44
N VAL A 129 2.76 2.47 -12.20
CA VAL A 129 2.68 3.55 -13.18
C VAL A 129 4.06 4.17 -13.35
N GLN A 130 4.48 4.33 -14.60
CA GLN A 130 5.80 4.82 -14.99
C GLN A 130 5.71 6.26 -15.49
N ALA A 131 6.56 7.14 -14.99
CA ALA A 131 6.69 8.50 -15.53
C ALA A 131 7.23 8.49 -16.95
N VAL A 132 8.17 7.59 -17.25
CA VAL A 132 8.72 7.36 -18.59
C VAL A 132 8.45 5.92 -19.01
N LYS A 133 7.75 5.74 -20.12
CA LYS A 133 7.38 4.42 -20.63
C LYS A 133 8.61 3.53 -20.84
N GLY A 134 8.55 2.33 -20.27
CA GLY A 134 9.59 1.31 -20.43
C GLY A 134 10.76 1.44 -19.44
N THR A 135 10.71 2.40 -18.52
CA THR A 135 11.68 2.50 -17.40
C THR A 135 11.05 2.00 -16.11
N PRO A 136 11.82 1.39 -15.19
CA PRO A 136 11.31 1.09 -13.85
C PRO A 136 10.76 2.35 -13.17
N ALA A 137 9.62 2.23 -12.51
CA ALA A 137 9.06 3.37 -11.77
C ALA A 137 10.04 3.82 -10.68
N LYS A 138 10.35 5.13 -10.64
CA LYS A 138 11.19 5.73 -9.59
C LYS A 138 10.51 5.57 -8.24
N PHE A 139 9.23 5.87 -8.18
CA PHE A 139 8.40 5.78 -7.00
C PHE A 139 7.31 4.70 -7.19
N SER A 140 7.00 4.03 -6.11
CA SER A 140 5.95 3.00 -6.08
C SER A 140 5.62 2.67 -4.63
N LYS A 141 4.45 2.13 -4.37
CA LYS A 141 4.24 1.42 -3.11
C LYS A 141 4.90 0.05 -3.22
N MET A 142 6.02 -0.13 -2.57
CA MET A 142 6.63 -1.44 -2.44
C MET A 142 5.98 -2.23 -1.29
N ASN A 143 5.66 -3.50 -1.55
CA ASN A 143 5.60 -4.48 -0.48
C ASN A 143 7.04 -4.93 -0.20
N SER A 144 7.73 -4.18 0.62
CA SER A 144 9.05 -4.60 1.10
C SER A 144 8.85 -5.64 2.22
N VAL A 145 9.61 -6.72 2.17
CA VAL A 145 9.77 -7.63 3.33
C VAL A 145 10.32 -6.90 4.56
N TYR A 146 10.86 -5.71 4.36
CA TYR A 146 11.39 -4.82 5.39
C TYR A 146 10.45 -3.65 5.73
N ASP A 147 9.25 -3.60 5.16
CA ASP A 147 8.29 -2.54 5.47
C ASP A 147 7.68 -2.77 6.85
N ALA A 148 8.31 -2.16 7.85
CA ALA A 148 7.80 -2.11 9.22
C ALA A 148 6.59 -1.19 9.39
N SER A 149 6.06 -0.63 8.32
CA SER A 149 5.06 0.46 8.35
C SER A 149 3.67 0.07 8.83
N GLY A 150 3.46 -1.11 9.33
CA GLY A 150 2.11 -1.51 9.77
C GLY A 150 2.09 -2.46 10.96
N SER A 151 3.24 -2.94 11.41
CA SER A 151 3.29 -4.06 12.35
C SER A 151 4.36 -3.83 13.41
N SER A 152 4.11 -2.90 14.30
CA SER A 152 4.97 -2.65 15.46
C SER A 152 4.40 -3.30 16.71
N VAL A 153 5.29 -3.83 17.55
CA VAL A 153 4.93 -4.32 18.89
C VAL A 153 5.61 -3.41 19.92
N ALA A 154 4.82 -2.93 20.87
CA ALA A 154 5.31 -2.13 21.99
C ALA A 154 5.18 -2.90 23.30
N ILE A 155 6.19 -2.82 24.15
CA ILE A 155 6.13 -3.33 25.52
C ILE A 155 5.53 -2.23 26.41
N SER A 156 4.42 -2.55 27.08
CA SER A 156 3.76 -1.60 27.98
C SER A 156 4.66 -1.26 29.17
N THR A 157 4.62 -0.02 29.62
CA THR A 157 5.28 0.44 30.87
C THR A 157 4.74 -0.29 32.10
N GLN A 158 3.61 -0.98 32.02
CA GLN A 158 3.04 -1.82 33.07
C GLN A 158 3.58 -3.27 33.03
N CYS A 159 4.42 -3.62 32.05
CA CYS A 159 5.01 -4.93 31.96
C CYS A 159 5.95 -5.18 33.15
N LYS A 160 5.65 -6.23 33.94
CA LYS A 160 6.44 -6.57 35.12
C LYS A 160 7.65 -7.45 34.80
N ASN A 161 7.68 -8.07 33.65
CA ASN A 161 8.79 -8.93 33.20
C ASN A 161 9.24 -8.52 31.81
N ILE A 162 10.00 -7.43 31.76
CA ILE A 162 10.48 -6.84 30.50
C ILE A 162 11.41 -7.80 29.78
N ASP A 163 12.30 -8.49 30.52
CA ASP A 163 13.27 -9.42 29.92
C ASP A 163 12.57 -10.57 29.19
N ALA A 164 11.53 -11.15 29.80
CA ALA A 164 10.75 -12.20 29.13
C ALA A 164 9.97 -11.66 27.91
N ALA A 165 9.46 -10.43 27.99
CA ALA A 165 8.78 -9.80 26.85
C ALA A 165 9.75 -9.54 25.69
N VAL A 166 10.95 -9.03 25.97
CA VAL A 166 11.99 -8.83 24.97
C VAL A 166 12.42 -10.16 24.38
N TRP A 167 12.72 -11.17 25.23
CA TRP A 167 13.07 -12.51 24.77
C TRP A 167 12.01 -13.12 23.84
N LEU A 168 10.74 -13.00 24.19
CA LEU A 168 9.63 -13.50 23.35
C LEU A 168 9.56 -12.79 22.00
N LEU A 169 9.73 -11.46 21.99
CA LEU A 169 9.72 -10.69 20.76
C LEU A 169 10.93 -11.02 19.87
N ASP A 170 12.11 -11.17 20.47
CA ASP A 170 13.33 -11.55 19.77
C ASP A 170 13.23 -12.98 19.20
N TRP A 171 12.65 -13.91 19.96
CA TRP A 171 12.42 -15.27 19.48
C TRP A 171 11.61 -15.35 18.20
N PHE A 172 10.61 -14.46 18.00
CA PHE A 172 9.85 -14.43 16.75
C PHE A 172 10.69 -14.06 15.53
N TYR A 173 11.86 -13.44 15.71
CA TYR A 173 12.83 -13.18 14.63
C TYR A 173 13.80 -14.34 14.40
N SER A 174 13.82 -15.34 15.27
CA SER A 174 14.62 -16.56 15.06
C SER A 174 14.04 -17.40 13.91
N GLU A 175 14.84 -18.33 13.40
CA GLU A 175 14.42 -19.28 12.38
C GLU A 175 13.20 -20.10 12.84
N GLU A 176 13.24 -20.62 14.06
CA GLU A 176 12.14 -21.40 14.67
C GLU A 176 10.87 -20.54 14.85
N GLY A 177 11.01 -19.35 15.45
CA GLY A 177 9.89 -18.43 15.68
C GLY A 177 9.27 -17.94 14.38
N SER A 178 10.10 -17.65 13.37
CA SER A 178 9.65 -17.33 12.02
C SER A 178 8.89 -18.47 11.37
N LEU A 179 9.43 -19.71 11.44
CA LEU A 179 8.80 -20.89 10.84
C LEU A 179 7.43 -21.16 11.48
N ILE A 180 7.33 -21.19 12.80
CA ILE A 180 6.08 -21.41 13.52
C ILE A 180 5.07 -20.29 13.21
N SER A 181 5.52 -19.05 13.19
CA SER A 181 4.63 -17.90 12.92
C SER A 181 4.07 -17.93 11.51
N ASN A 182 4.87 -18.25 10.52
CA ASN A 182 4.44 -18.27 9.12
C ASN A 182 3.67 -19.54 8.76
N PHE A 183 4.09 -20.72 9.25
CA PHE A 183 3.60 -22.01 8.76
C PHE A 183 2.84 -22.83 9.81
N GLY A 184 3.00 -22.51 11.08
CA GLY A 184 2.32 -23.21 12.20
C GLY A 184 3.02 -24.49 12.61
N THR A 185 2.30 -25.61 12.67
CA THR A 185 2.78 -26.89 13.17
C THR A 185 3.08 -27.86 12.05
N GLU A 186 4.30 -28.42 12.02
CA GLU A 186 4.69 -29.45 11.06
C GLU A 186 3.83 -30.70 11.15
N GLY A 187 3.48 -31.26 10.01
CA GLY A 187 2.56 -32.40 9.91
C GLY A 187 1.07 -32.03 10.07
N VAL A 188 0.75 -30.79 10.45
CA VAL A 188 -0.62 -30.29 10.55
C VAL A 188 -0.87 -29.22 9.48
N SER A 189 -0.28 -28.06 9.62
CA SER A 189 -0.49 -26.91 8.72
C SER A 189 0.55 -26.80 7.62
N TYR A 190 1.72 -27.40 7.79
CA TYR A 190 2.75 -27.50 6.76
C TYR A 190 3.54 -28.82 6.86
N THR A 191 4.28 -29.13 5.80
CA THR A 191 5.31 -30.18 5.74
C THR A 191 6.55 -29.65 5.03
N MET A 192 7.72 -30.23 5.28
CA MET A 192 8.92 -29.87 4.52
C MET A 192 8.95 -30.65 3.19
N VAL A 193 9.02 -29.92 2.07
CA VAL A 193 9.19 -30.48 0.72
C VAL A 193 10.44 -29.88 0.11
N ASP A 194 11.44 -30.69 -0.16
CA ASP A 194 12.74 -30.27 -0.69
C ASP A 194 13.40 -29.11 0.10
N GLY A 195 13.25 -29.15 1.43
CA GLY A 195 13.77 -28.11 2.32
C GLY A 195 12.93 -26.83 2.38
N ILE A 196 11.76 -26.79 1.71
CA ILE A 196 10.87 -25.64 1.70
C ILE A 196 9.62 -25.98 2.53
N PRO A 197 9.26 -25.15 3.54
CA PRO A 197 8.03 -25.33 4.28
C PRO A 197 6.82 -25.11 3.35
N THR A 198 6.00 -26.15 3.20
CA THR A 198 4.90 -26.20 2.24
C THR A 198 3.59 -26.43 2.97
N TYR A 199 2.62 -25.54 2.77
CA TYR A 199 1.30 -25.66 3.38
C TYR A 199 0.57 -26.94 2.97
N THR A 200 -0.10 -27.53 3.95
CA THR A 200 -1.03 -28.64 3.73
C THR A 200 -2.41 -28.14 3.30
N ASP A 201 -3.29 -29.08 2.95
CA ASP A 201 -4.70 -28.79 2.68
C ASP A 201 -5.44 -28.15 3.88
N MET A 202 -4.92 -28.31 5.09
CA MET A 202 -5.47 -27.59 6.26
C MET A 202 -5.43 -26.06 6.06
N ILE A 203 -4.49 -25.55 5.28
CA ILE A 203 -4.37 -24.12 4.94
C ILE A 203 -4.93 -23.83 3.55
N LEU A 204 -4.57 -24.64 2.54
CA LEU A 204 -4.86 -24.32 1.13
C LEU A 204 -6.28 -24.72 0.71
N ASN A 205 -6.76 -25.89 1.16
CA ASN A 205 -8.04 -26.50 0.79
C ASN A 205 -8.75 -27.04 2.04
N ASN A 206 -9.00 -26.15 3.01
CA ASN A 206 -9.47 -26.55 4.34
C ASN A 206 -10.74 -27.42 4.27
N PRO A 207 -10.77 -28.63 4.91
CA PRO A 207 -11.91 -29.54 4.83
C PRO A 207 -13.20 -28.99 5.45
N ASN A 208 -13.12 -27.93 6.25
CA ASN A 208 -14.28 -27.26 6.84
C ASN A 208 -14.71 -26.03 6.02
N GLY A 209 -14.20 -25.85 4.79
CA GLY A 209 -14.55 -24.74 3.90
C GLY A 209 -14.01 -23.37 4.33
N LEU A 210 -13.00 -23.34 5.20
CA LEU A 210 -12.34 -22.09 5.56
C LEU A 210 -11.49 -21.57 4.39
N SER A 211 -11.53 -20.26 4.17
CA SER A 211 -10.54 -19.64 3.27
C SER A 211 -9.13 -19.80 3.84
N SER A 212 -8.09 -19.73 2.98
CA SER A 212 -6.70 -19.83 3.44
C SER A 212 -6.35 -18.79 4.50
N ALA A 213 -6.92 -17.57 4.42
CA ALA A 213 -6.73 -16.54 5.43
C ALA A 213 -7.35 -16.90 6.78
N GLN A 214 -8.55 -17.51 6.78
CA GLN A 214 -9.21 -17.98 8.01
C GLN A 214 -8.44 -19.17 8.60
N ALA A 215 -7.99 -20.12 7.78
CA ALA A 215 -7.18 -21.24 8.21
C ALA A 215 -5.84 -20.78 8.80
N GLN A 216 -5.15 -19.82 8.15
CA GLN A 216 -3.95 -19.23 8.72
C GLN A 216 -4.18 -18.56 10.08
N ALA A 217 -5.31 -17.88 10.26
CA ALA A 217 -5.63 -17.24 11.55
C ALA A 217 -5.80 -18.27 12.68
N ILE A 218 -6.09 -19.54 12.36
CA ILE A 218 -6.23 -20.62 13.34
C ILE A 218 -4.92 -21.36 13.58
N TYR A 219 -4.17 -21.66 12.51
CA TYR A 219 -3.02 -22.57 12.56
C TYR A 219 -1.67 -21.86 12.58
N CYS A 220 -1.63 -20.60 12.13
CA CYS A 220 -0.43 -19.79 12.05
C CYS A 220 -0.62 -18.49 12.82
N ARG A 221 0.45 -17.72 12.96
CA ARG A 221 0.36 -16.33 13.39
C ARG A 221 0.47 -15.43 12.14
N PRO A 222 -0.63 -15.00 11.55
CA PRO A 222 -0.55 -14.11 10.39
C PRO A 222 0.14 -12.80 10.78
N SER A 223 0.90 -12.28 9.89
CA SER A 223 1.91 -11.23 9.86
C SER A 223 1.59 -9.89 10.55
N ASN A 224 1.13 -9.88 11.79
CA ASN A 224 0.94 -8.65 12.55
C ASN A 224 1.84 -8.67 13.79
N GLY A 225 2.94 -7.93 13.76
CA GLY A 225 3.86 -7.78 14.88
C GLY A 225 5.27 -8.28 14.59
N ALA A 226 6.04 -8.56 15.64
CA ALA A 226 7.41 -9.04 15.56
C ALA A 226 7.45 -10.43 14.89
N VAL A 227 7.74 -10.47 13.60
CA VAL A 227 7.91 -11.71 12.83
C VAL A 227 8.60 -11.41 11.49
N VAL A 228 9.46 -12.31 11.07
CA VAL A 228 10.02 -12.30 9.71
C VAL A 228 9.04 -13.00 8.78
N SER A 229 8.49 -12.26 7.82
CA SER A 229 7.61 -12.84 6.81
C SER A 229 8.38 -13.69 5.82
N SER A 230 7.98 -14.94 5.64
CA SER A 230 8.57 -15.84 4.65
C SER A 230 8.03 -15.54 3.24
N GLN A 231 8.93 -15.44 2.26
CA GLN A 231 8.55 -15.31 0.85
C GLN A 231 7.67 -16.49 0.36
N TYR A 232 7.88 -17.67 0.93
CA TYR A 232 7.12 -18.87 0.55
C TYR A 232 5.64 -18.82 0.94
N VAL A 233 5.28 -18.02 1.95
CA VAL A 233 3.88 -17.78 2.31
C VAL A 233 3.12 -17.13 1.16
N GLY A 234 3.63 -16.00 0.64
CA GLY A 234 2.99 -15.30 -0.47
C GLY A 234 2.94 -16.13 -1.75
N GLN A 235 4.00 -16.89 -2.04
CA GLN A 235 4.06 -17.75 -3.23
C GLN A 235 3.02 -18.87 -3.19
N GLN A 236 2.81 -19.49 -2.04
CA GLN A 236 1.87 -20.61 -1.89
C GLN A 236 0.41 -20.16 -1.77
N LEU A 237 0.17 -18.97 -1.22
CA LEU A 237 -1.16 -18.38 -1.15
C LEU A 237 -1.61 -17.71 -2.44
N ALA A 238 -0.71 -17.45 -3.36
CA ALA A 238 -1.02 -16.92 -4.69
C ALA A 238 -1.62 -18.02 -5.57
N VAL A 239 -2.93 -18.23 -5.46
CA VAL A 239 -3.64 -19.27 -6.24
C VAL A 239 -3.96 -18.80 -7.66
N TYR A 240 -4.23 -17.51 -7.87
CA TYR A 240 -4.60 -16.93 -9.15
C TYR A 240 -3.39 -16.41 -9.94
N SER A 241 -3.46 -16.49 -11.27
CA SER A 241 -2.42 -15.96 -12.18
C SER A 241 -2.16 -14.47 -11.94
N ALA A 242 -3.21 -13.70 -11.75
CA ALA A 242 -3.13 -12.27 -11.44
C ALA A 242 -2.33 -11.95 -10.15
N GLN A 243 -2.40 -12.81 -9.13
CA GLN A 243 -1.60 -12.66 -7.90
C GLN A 243 -0.10 -12.88 -8.16
N LYS A 244 0.23 -13.96 -8.86
CA LYS A 244 1.61 -14.32 -9.20
C LYS A 244 2.25 -13.25 -10.08
N GLU A 245 1.53 -12.80 -11.10
CA GLU A 245 1.97 -11.70 -11.96
C GLU A 245 2.14 -10.38 -11.19
N GLY A 246 1.19 -10.04 -10.33
CA GLY A 246 1.24 -8.84 -9.52
C GLY A 246 2.48 -8.82 -8.63
N ALA A 247 2.77 -9.92 -7.93
CA ALA A 247 3.96 -10.04 -7.10
C ALA A 247 5.25 -9.79 -7.90
N THR A 248 5.33 -10.30 -9.15
CA THR A 248 6.50 -10.09 -10.02
C THR A 248 6.55 -8.68 -10.60
N LYS A 249 5.44 -8.16 -11.11
CA LYS A 249 5.37 -6.85 -11.77
C LYS A 249 5.66 -5.69 -10.82
N TRP A 250 5.25 -5.80 -9.56
CA TRP A 250 5.40 -4.72 -8.57
C TRP A 250 6.74 -4.73 -7.83
N THR A 251 7.57 -5.74 -8.03
CA THR A 251 8.96 -5.75 -7.52
C THR A 251 9.94 -5.02 -8.45
N VAL A 252 9.56 -4.78 -9.70
CA VAL A 252 10.43 -4.13 -10.70
C VAL A 252 10.28 -2.61 -10.59
N THR A 253 10.86 -2.04 -9.52
CA THR A 253 10.89 -0.60 -9.30
C THR A 253 12.26 -0.16 -8.80
N ASN A 254 12.58 1.12 -8.97
CA ASN A 254 13.79 1.73 -8.39
C ASN A 254 13.55 2.32 -7.00
N PHE A 255 12.35 2.18 -6.44
CA PHE A 255 11.94 2.89 -5.24
C PHE A 255 12.82 2.59 -4.02
N GLY A 256 13.41 1.39 -3.93
CA GLY A 256 14.35 1.06 -2.86
C GLY A 256 15.51 2.05 -2.69
N ASN A 257 15.93 2.71 -3.77
CA ASN A 257 16.99 3.71 -3.77
C ASN A 257 16.52 5.09 -3.24
N TYR A 258 15.21 5.30 -3.13
CA TYR A 258 14.60 6.56 -2.72
C TYR A 258 13.82 6.46 -1.41
N MET A 259 13.69 5.25 -0.86
CA MET A 259 12.94 5.05 0.39
C MET A 259 13.63 5.74 1.57
N PHE A 260 12.84 6.46 2.36
CA PHE A 260 13.30 6.86 3.68
C PHE A 260 13.47 5.62 4.57
N PRO A 261 14.63 5.41 5.22
CA PRO A 261 14.87 4.20 6.00
C PRO A 261 13.88 4.03 7.16
N ALA A 262 13.25 2.88 7.26
CA ALA A 262 12.28 2.59 8.31
C ALA A 262 12.88 2.64 9.73
N GLY A 263 14.20 2.36 9.85
CA GLY A 263 14.94 2.43 11.11
C GLY A 263 15.39 3.83 11.53
N ALA A 264 15.24 4.84 10.66
CA ALA A 264 15.63 6.21 10.97
C ALA A 264 14.58 6.89 11.86
N ALA A 265 14.83 6.91 13.17
CA ALA A 265 13.90 7.42 14.18
C ALA A 265 14.06 8.93 14.41
N ILE A 266 12.95 9.64 14.53
CA ILE A 266 12.93 11.04 14.96
C ILE A 266 13.44 11.13 16.41
N ALA A 267 14.29 12.09 16.69
CA ALA A 267 14.80 12.32 18.05
C ALA A 267 13.65 12.59 19.04
N ALA A 268 13.80 12.08 20.26
CA ALA A 268 12.72 12.12 21.26
C ALA A 268 12.25 13.53 21.61
N ASP A 269 13.14 14.49 21.61
CA ASP A 269 12.86 15.93 21.86
C ASP A 269 12.12 16.63 20.71
N ALA A 270 12.22 16.09 19.49
CA ALA A 270 11.53 16.60 18.30
C ALA A 270 10.21 15.84 18.00
N ALA A 271 9.96 14.72 18.66
CA ALA A 271 8.89 13.78 18.29
C ALA A 271 7.47 14.40 18.40
N GLU A 272 7.20 15.20 19.42
CA GLU A 272 5.90 15.85 19.64
C GLU A 272 5.63 16.92 18.58
N ASP A 273 6.62 17.78 18.29
CA ASP A 273 6.50 18.82 17.26
C ASP A 273 6.37 18.19 15.87
N PHE A 274 7.18 17.17 15.56
CA PHE A 274 7.08 16.43 14.31
C PHE A 274 5.67 15.79 14.11
N ALA A 275 5.13 15.16 15.15
CA ALA A 275 3.80 14.57 15.10
C ALA A 275 2.71 15.63 14.87
N THR A 276 2.82 16.79 15.53
CA THR A 276 1.89 17.91 15.37
C THR A 276 1.93 18.46 13.95
N ILE A 277 3.12 18.72 13.42
CA ILE A 277 3.29 19.20 12.03
C ILE A 277 2.70 18.18 11.05
N THR A 278 3.08 16.93 11.19
CA THR A 278 2.64 15.86 10.28
C THR A 278 1.12 15.71 10.26
N ASN A 279 0.47 15.82 11.42
CA ASN A 279 -0.99 15.75 11.50
C ASN A 279 -1.67 16.95 10.81
N ASN A 280 -1.17 18.15 11.03
CA ASN A 280 -1.69 19.38 10.39
C ASN A 280 -1.50 19.33 8.86
N VAL A 281 -0.30 18.96 8.40
CA VAL A 281 0.03 18.79 6.99
C VAL A 281 -0.87 17.74 6.34
N LYS A 282 -1.03 16.59 6.98
CA LYS A 282 -1.90 15.51 6.47
C LYS A 282 -3.35 15.97 6.33
N THR A 283 -3.90 16.57 7.39
CA THR A 283 -5.31 17.00 7.39
C THR A 283 -5.58 18.04 6.30
N TYR A 284 -4.71 19.02 6.18
CA TYR A 284 -4.84 20.08 5.17
C TYR A 284 -4.66 19.54 3.75
N ARG A 285 -3.68 18.66 3.54
CA ARG A 285 -3.51 17.97 2.26
C ARG A 285 -4.78 17.23 1.84
N GLU A 286 -5.31 16.38 2.71
CA GLU A 286 -6.50 15.57 2.41
C GLU A 286 -7.71 16.45 2.08
N GLU A 287 -7.89 17.54 2.79
CA GLU A 287 -8.94 18.53 2.50
C GLU A 287 -8.76 19.16 1.12
N MET A 288 -7.56 19.65 0.80
CA MET A 288 -7.32 20.36 -0.45
C MET A 288 -7.33 19.42 -1.67
N GLU A 289 -6.72 18.24 -1.56
CA GLU A 289 -6.80 17.22 -2.61
C GLU A 289 -8.25 16.85 -2.92
N ALA A 290 -9.08 16.62 -1.89
CA ALA A 290 -10.49 16.32 -2.07
C ALA A 290 -11.25 17.45 -2.79
N LYS A 291 -11.00 18.71 -2.42
CA LYS A 291 -11.64 19.87 -3.05
C LYS A 291 -11.25 20.01 -4.52
N TRP A 292 -9.97 19.89 -4.83
CA TRP A 292 -9.45 20.06 -6.18
C TRP A 292 -9.84 18.90 -7.10
N ILE A 293 -9.70 17.66 -6.65
CA ILE A 293 -10.06 16.50 -7.46
C ILE A 293 -11.56 16.49 -7.76
N THR A 294 -12.41 16.82 -6.78
CA THR A 294 -13.87 16.86 -6.99
C THR A 294 -14.35 18.13 -7.70
N GLY A 295 -13.48 19.09 -7.94
CA GLY A 295 -13.83 20.36 -8.59
C GLY A 295 -14.64 21.32 -7.70
N LYS A 296 -14.66 21.09 -6.38
CA LYS A 296 -15.26 22.05 -5.42
C LYS A 296 -14.50 23.36 -5.36
N GLU A 297 -13.20 23.29 -5.56
CA GLU A 297 -12.30 24.44 -5.75
C GLU A 297 -11.45 24.17 -7.00
N GLU A 298 -11.14 25.22 -7.76
CA GLU A 298 -10.28 25.10 -8.94
C GLU A 298 -8.81 25.06 -8.53
N LEU A 299 -8.05 24.13 -9.06
CA LEU A 299 -6.60 24.03 -8.86
C LEU A 299 -5.89 24.97 -9.84
N THR A 300 -5.69 26.22 -9.45
CA THR A 300 -4.90 27.22 -10.17
C THR A 300 -3.47 27.29 -9.62
N GLU A 301 -2.57 27.97 -10.35
CA GLU A 301 -1.22 28.26 -9.87
C GLU A 301 -1.24 29.10 -8.57
N GLU A 302 -2.19 30.01 -8.45
CA GLU A 302 -2.36 30.82 -7.24
C GLU A 302 -2.80 29.96 -6.05
N ALA A 303 -3.80 29.09 -6.24
CA ALA A 303 -4.26 28.16 -5.21
C ALA A 303 -3.13 27.19 -4.79
N TRP A 304 -2.33 26.71 -5.75
CA TRP A 304 -1.17 25.86 -5.48
C TRP A 304 -0.09 26.60 -4.66
N ASN A 305 0.21 27.85 -5.00
CA ASN A 305 1.16 28.65 -4.23
C ASN A 305 0.67 28.95 -2.82
N ALA A 306 -0.64 29.21 -2.64
CA ALA A 306 -1.25 29.37 -1.34
C ALA A 306 -1.16 28.08 -0.50
N TYR A 307 -1.39 26.92 -1.13
CA TYR A 307 -1.25 25.60 -0.50
C TYR A 307 0.19 25.38 -0.01
N LYS A 308 1.19 25.63 -0.84
CA LYS A 308 2.61 25.51 -0.44
C LYS A 308 2.95 26.46 0.73
N ALA A 309 2.46 27.68 0.69
CA ALA A 309 2.65 28.64 1.80
C ALA A 309 2.00 28.15 3.10
N GLN A 310 0.82 27.54 3.03
CA GLN A 310 0.15 26.98 4.20
C GLN A 310 0.87 25.74 4.74
N MET A 311 1.38 24.86 3.87
CA MET A 311 2.21 23.73 4.28
C MET A 311 3.46 24.20 5.03
N GLU A 312 4.09 25.26 4.56
CA GLU A 312 5.23 25.88 5.24
C GLU A 312 4.83 26.52 6.59
N ALA A 313 3.68 27.17 6.65
CA ALA A 313 3.14 27.73 7.89
C ALA A 313 2.87 26.66 8.96
N TYR A 314 2.51 25.44 8.54
CA TYR A 314 2.42 24.27 9.43
C TYR A 314 3.79 23.71 9.85
N GLY A 315 4.87 24.11 9.17
CA GLY A 315 6.24 23.74 9.50
C GLY A 315 6.77 22.57 8.69
N LEU A 316 6.32 22.37 7.43
CA LEU A 316 6.78 21.25 6.59
C LEU A 316 8.31 21.24 6.44
N SER A 317 8.97 22.36 6.19
CA SER A 317 10.44 22.44 6.11
C SER A 317 11.11 22.01 7.40
N ARG A 318 10.52 22.33 8.57
CA ARG A 318 11.03 21.89 9.87
C ARG A 318 10.87 20.37 10.04
N ALA A 319 9.74 19.80 9.62
CA ALA A 319 9.55 18.34 9.62
C ALA A 319 10.52 17.61 8.69
N ILE A 320 10.81 18.18 7.50
CA ILE A 320 11.86 17.67 6.60
C ILE A 320 13.23 17.70 7.30
N GLY A 321 13.54 18.79 8.04
CA GLY A 321 14.77 18.90 8.82
C GLY A 321 14.91 17.82 9.89
N TYR A 322 13.83 17.50 10.61
CA TYR A 322 13.82 16.38 11.57
C TYR A 322 14.05 15.03 10.90
N LYS A 323 13.44 14.80 9.73
CA LYS A 323 13.65 13.60 8.92
C LYS A 323 15.09 13.53 8.39
N GLN A 324 15.68 14.67 7.97
CA GLN A 324 17.08 14.70 7.53
C GLN A 324 18.02 14.31 8.67
N ALA A 325 17.84 14.92 9.85
CA ALA A 325 18.67 14.58 11.02
C ALA A 325 18.55 13.10 11.41
N ALA A 326 17.35 12.53 11.33
CA ALA A 326 17.13 11.10 11.57
C ALA A 326 17.81 10.22 10.52
N TYR A 327 17.76 10.62 9.25
CA TYR A 327 18.45 9.95 8.15
C TYR A 327 19.96 9.98 8.32
N ASP A 328 20.52 11.16 8.61
CA ASP A 328 21.97 11.33 8.80
C ASP A 328 22.49 10.50 9.98
N ALA A 329 21.75 10.47 11.08
CA ALA A 329 22.08 9.64 12.25
C ALA A 329 22.01 8.14 11.93
N PHE A 330 21.04 7.71 11.12
CA PHE A 330 20.91 6.31 10.69
C PHE A 330 22.07 5.90 9.77
N MET A 331 22.46 6.77 8.85
CA MET A 331 23.55 6.49 7.88
C MET A 331 24.94 6.54 8.50
N ALA A 332 25.10 7.19 9.67
CA ALA A 332 26.36 7.27 10.40
C ALA A 332 26.66 6.02 11.27
N ASN A 333 25.68 5.13 11.48
CA ASN A 333 25.80 3.88 12.24
C ASN A 333 25.95 2.68 11.31
#